data_c4f208d80acc9af5b9051107106b9b5f
#
_entry.id   c4f208d80acc9af5b9051107106b9b5f
#
_cell.length_a   1.000
_cell.length_b   1.000
_cell.length_c   1.000
_cell.angle_alpha   90.00
_cell.angle_beta   90.00
_cell.angle_gamma   90.00
#
_symmetry.space_group_name_H-M   'P 1'
#
loop_
_entity.id
_entity.type
_entity.pdbx_description
1 polymer ?
#
loop_
_entity_poly.entity_id
_entity_poly.type
_entity_poly.pdbx_seq_one_letter_code
_entity_poly.pdbx_strand_id
1 'polypeptide(L)'
;MKRAAFWAFLLLVAWPAQALTCRVAEYENRSFSLCEVTADDDLRLWLRGPDGEILGSFAAVQETLGERQLAFAMNAGMFHADRRPVGLFIENGKQETSLSDGGGYGNFGLLPNGVFCIGPKGSGFRVWEADAFSAAQPECRFASQSGPMLVIDGALHPRFMANSTSRYYRNGVGTNADGTRAVFVISDYRVTFHQFARFFRDYLGLPDALFFDGNVSRLYAPELGRADLGERLGPIVGVVD
;
A
#
# COMPACT_ATOMS: atom_id res chain seq x y z
N MET A 1 39.85 22.75 -49.23
CA MET A 1 38.53 22.87 -48.65
C MET A 1 38.44 21.86 -47.46
N LYS A 2 38.58 22.33 -46.21
CA LYS A 2 38.56 21.50 -45.00
C LYS A 2 37.13 21.49 -44.46
N ARG A 3 36.48 20.31 -44.42
CA ARG A 3 35.15 20.13 -43.82
C ARG A 3 35.34 19.94 -42.33
N ALA A 4 34.86 20.88 -41.51
CA ALA A 4 34.76 20.75 -40.07
C ALA A 4 33.50 19.90 -39.72
N ALA A 5 33.73 18.76 -39.10
CA ALA A 5 32.63 17.92 -38.55
C ALA A 5 32.22 18.47 -37.18
N PHE A 6 31.00 18.93 -37.08
CA PHE A 6 30.39 19.39 -35.81
C PHE A 6 29.80 18.18 -35.10
N TRP A 7 30.41 17.74 -34.01
CA TRP A 7 29.86 16.72 -33.12
C TRP A 7 28.90 17.38 -32.15
N ALA A 8 27.60 17.15 -32.33
CA ALA A 8 26.60 17.57 -31.38
C ALA A 8 26.60 16.56 -30.19
N PHE A 9 27.06 17.01 -29.02
CA PHE A 9 26.95 16.26 -27.77
C PHE A 9 25.51 16.38 -27.28
N LEU A 10 24.71 15.31 -27.38
CA LEU A 10 23.42 15.20 -26.70
C LEU A 10 23.69 14.99 -25.20
N LEU A 11 23.51 16.03 -24.40
CA LEU A 11 23.44 15.93 -22.94
C LEU A 11 22.12 15.22 -22.56
N LEU A 12 22.20 13.93 -22.25
CA LEU A 12 21.13 13.20 -21.58
C LEU A 12 21.01 13.77 -20.16
N VAL A 13 20.03 14.62 -19.93
CA VAL A 13 19.64 15.02 -18.58
C VAL A 13 18.94 13.81 -17.95
N ALA A 14 19.68 13.04 -17.15
CA ALA A 14 19.06 12.04 -16.28
C ALA A 14 18.25 12.78 -15.21
N TRP A 15 16.94 12.71 -15.26
CA TRP A 15 16.12 13.13 -14.13
C TRP A 15 16.41 12.17 -12.99
N PRO A 16 16.61 12.68 -11.74
CA PRO A 16 16.79 11.81 -10.60
C PRO A 16 15.53 10.93 -10.47
N ALA A 17 15.72 9.62 -10.36
CA ALA A 17 14.66 8.73 -9.94
C ALA A 17 14.10 9.27 -8.63
N GLN A 18 12.79 9.52 -8.58
CA GLN A 18 12.16 10.07 -7.39
C GLN A 18 12.07 8.95 -6.37
N ALA A 19 12.96 8.96 -5.39
CA ALA A 19 12.96 8.05 -4.25
C ALA A 19 11.67 8.21 -3.43
N LEU A 20 11.39 7.24 -2.55
CA LEU A 20 10.34 7.33 -1.55
C LEU A 20 10.18 8.77 -1.02
N THR A 21 8.96 9.29 -1.06
CA THR A 21 8.63 10.62 -0.54
C THR A 21 7.40 10.55 0.36
N CYS A 22 7.56 10.96 1.61
CA CYS A 22 6.44 11.07 2.54
C CYS A 22 6.07 12.54 2.76
N ARG A 23 4.77 12.84 2.77
CA ARG A 23 4.25 14.20 3.01
C ARG A 23 2.87 14.17 3.66
N VAL A 24 2.49 15.29 4.23
CA VAL A 24 1.12 15.56 4.67
C VAL A 24 0.39 16.32 3.59
N ALA A 25 -0.88 15.97 3.35
CA ALA A 25 -1.75 16.65 2.40
C ALA A 25 -3.10 16.99 3.04
N GLU A 26 -3.63 18.15 2.67
CA GLU A 26 -4.95 18.59 3.09
C GLU A 26 -5.96 18.40 1.95
N TYR A 27 -7.09 17.76 2.26
CA TYR A 27 -8.21 17.60 1.33
C TYR A 27 -9.54 17.71 2.07
N GLU A 28 -10.42 18.58 1.62
CA GLU A 28 -11.74 18.87 2.23
C GLU A 28 -11.63 19.12 3.76
N ASN A 29 -10.69 19.98 4.16
CA ASN A 29 -10.39 20.34 5.56
C ASN A 29 -10.02 19.12 6.45
N ARG A 30 -9.36 18.13 5.88
CA ARG A 30 -8.83 16.95 6.57
C ARG A 30 -7.42 16.68 6.13
N SER A 31 -6.60 16.32 7.10
CA SER A 31 -5.20 15.98 6.90
C SER A 31 -5.03 14.48 6.68
N PHE A 32 -4.14 14.15 5.76
CA PHE A 32 -3.73 12.79 5.42
C PHE A 32 -2.20 12.73 5.33
N SER A 33 -1.60 11.80 6.03
CA SER A 33 -0.18 11.46 5.85
C SER A 33 -0.07 10.41 4.75
N LEU A 34 0.82 10.63 3.80
CA LEU A 34 1.01 9.70 2.67
C LEU A 34 2.48 9.51 2.34
N CYS A 35 2.82 8.31 1.86
CA CYS A 35 4.12 7.96 1.33
C CYS A 35 3.95 7.41 -0.09
N GLU A 36 4.67 8.00 -1.02
CA GLU A 36 4.67 7.66 -2.44
C GLU A 36 5.90 6.82 -2.76
N VAL A 37 5.67 5.65 -3.37
CA VAL A 37 6.67 4.63 -3.67
C VAL A 37 6.69 4.37 -5.16
N THR A 38 7.87 4.22 -5.72
CA THR A 38 8.10 3.88 -7.12
C THR A 38 8.62 2.45 -7.30
N ALA A 39 8.63 1.94 -8.53
CA ALA A 39 9.09 0.59 -8.82
C ALA A 39 10.59 0.37 -8.53
N ASP A 40 11.37 1.44 -8.34
CA ASP A 40 12.80 1.39 -8.01
C ASP A 40 13.04 1.23 -6.50
N ASP A 41 12.04 1.52 -5.65
CA ASP A 41 12.12 1.37 -4.21
C ASP A 41 12.04 -0.10 -3.80
N ASP A 42 12.76 -0.48 -2.74
CA ASP A 42 12.72 -1.84 -2.18
C ASP A 42 11.49 -2.03 -1.28
N LEU A 43 10.31 -2.02 -1.91
CA LEU A 43 9.04 -2.25 -1.22
C LEU A 43 8.83 -3.75 -0.93
N ARG A 44 8.49 -4.05 0.32
CA ARG A 44 8.31 -5.42 0.81
C ARG A 44 7.08 -5.56 1.70
N LEU A 45 6.64 -6.80 1.87
CA LEU A 45 5.73 -7.20 2.95
C LEU A 45 6.48 -8.08 3.94
N TRP A 46 6.07 -8.00 5.20
CA TRP A 46 6.54 -8.86 6.29
C TRP A 46 5.38 -9.37 7.11
N LEU A 47 5.49 -10.62 7.53
CA LEU A 47 4.61 -11.21 8.53
C LEU A 47 5.43 -11.86 9.65
N ARG A 48 6.41 -12.72 9.28
CA ARG A 48 7.18 -13.52 10.23
C ARG A 48 8.65 -13.14 10.25
N GLY A 49 9.25 -13.32 11.42
CA GLY A 49 10.70 -13.27 11.60
C GLY A 49 11.38 -14.56 11.18
N PRO A 50 12.73 -14.58 11.27
CA PRO A 50 13.53 -15.78 10.97
C PRO A 50 13.21 -16.99 11.87
N ASP A 51 12.67 -16.75 13.06
CA ASP A 51 12.22 -17.77 14.03
C ASP A 51 10.83 -18.34 13.70
N GLY A 52 10.14 -17.79 12.69
CA GLY A 52 8.78 -18.17 12.30
C GLY A 52 7.69 -17.47 13.10
N GLU A 53 8.02 -16.65 14.10
CA GLU A 53 7.05 -15.90 14.90
C GLU A 53 6.58 -14.64 14.17
N ILE A 54 5.32 -14.22 14.44
CA ILE A 54 4.78 -13.00 13.86
C ILE A 54 5.49 -11.78 14.45
N LEU A 55 6.10 -10.95 13.60
CA LEU A 55 6.85 -9.76 13.99
C LEU A 55 6.00 -8.76 14.77
N GLY A 56 4.84 -8.38 14.24
CA GLY A 56 3.82 -7.63 14.95
C GLY A 56 4.15 -6.16 15.25
N SER A 57 5.32 -5.64 14.86
CA SER A 57 5.70 -4.24 15.05
C SER A 57 6.73 -3.77 14.03
N PHE A 58 6.81 -2.46 13.80
CA PHE A 58 7.84 -1.86 12.94
C PHE A 58 9.24 -2.04 13.53
N ALA A 59 9.38 -2.00 14.85
CA ALA A 59 10.66 -2.25 15.52
C ALA A 59 11.16 -3.68 15.27
N ALA A 60 10.29 -4.69 15.38
CA ALA A 60 10.66 -6.06 15.08
C ALA A 60 11.04 -6.26 13.59
N VAL A 61 10.36 -5.56 12.67
CA VAL A 61 10.80 -5.54 11.26
C VAL A 61 12.20 -4.95 11.15
N GLN A 62 12.46 -3.78 11.76
CA GLN A 62 13.76 -3.11 11.74
C GLN A 62 14.88 -4.04 12.26
N GLU A 63 14.65 -4.81 13.31
CA GLU A 63 15.61 -5.76 13.86
C GLU A 63 16.01 -6.85 12.85
N THR A 64 15.11 -7.23 11.92
CA THR A 64 15.40 -8.24 10.88
C THR A 64 16.24 -7.70 9.73
N LEU A 65 16.37 -6.39 9.59
CA LEU A 65 17.03 -5.74 8.44
C LEU A 65 18.56 -5.61 8.59
N GLY A 66 19.10 -5.88 9.79
CA GLY A 66 20.52 -5.69 10.08
C GLY A 66 20.95 -4.24 10.01
N GLU A 67 21.90 -3.91 9.15
CA GLU A 67 22.43 -2.55 8.98
C GLU A 67 21.53 -1.63 8.13
N ARG A 68 20.56 -2.22 7.40
CA ARG A 68 19.60 -1.46 6.58
C ARG A 68 18.54 -0.82 7.45
N GLN A 69 17.96 0.27 6.93
CA GLN A 69 16.95 1.03 7.67
C GLN A 69 15.57 0.90 7.03
N LEU A 70 14.54 0.90 7.87
CA LEU A 70 13.16 1.01 7.44
C LEU A 70 12.85 2.49 7.18
N ALA A 71 12.69 2.86 5.92
CA ALA A 71 12.40 4.24 5.52
C ALA A 71 10.93 4.60 5.68
N PHE A 72 10.04 3.61 5.49
CA PHE A 72 8.60 3.73 5.64
C PHE A 72 8.02 2.37 6.04
N ALA A 73 6.98 2.36 6.88
CA ALA A 73 6.16 1.16 7.08
C ALA A 73 4.72 1.49 7.52
N MET A 74 3.80 0.58 7.19
CA MET A 74 2.39 0.66 7.53
C MET A 74 1.82 -0.75 7.72
N ASN A 75 0.73 -0.92 8.49
CA ASN A 75 -0.01 -2.18 8.47
C ASN A 75 -0.64 -2.40 7.09
N ALA A 76 -0.64 -3.65 6.60
CA ALA A 76 -0.87 -3.98 5.20
C ALA A 76 -2.03 -4.94 4.94
N GLY A 77 -3.01 -5.00 5.83
CA GLY A 77 -4.18 -5.86 5.66
C GLY A 77 -4.81 -6.27 6.97
N MET A 78 -6.02 -6.82 6.88
CA MET A 78 -6.76 -7.32 8.03
C MET A 78 -6.18 -8.63 8.54
N PHE A 79 -6.27 -8.84 9.83
CA PHE A 79 -5.73 -10.01 10.51
C PHE A 79 -6.63 -10.52 11.63
N HIS A 80 -6.51 -11.80 11.96
CA HIS A 80 -7.18 -12.45 13.06
C HIS A 80 -6.59 -12.05 14.43
N ALA A 81 -7.21 -12.46 15.52
CA ALA A 81 -6.73 -12.20 16.89
C ALA A 81 -5.29 -12.72 17.12
N ASP A 82 -4.92 -13.81 16.46
CA ASP A 82 -3.57 -14.38 16.45
C ASP A 82 -2.60 -13.71 15.47
N ARG A 83 -3.03 -12.62 14.83
CA ARG A 83 -2.27 -11.79 13.87
C ARG A 83 -2.03 -12.42 12.50
N ARG A 84 -2.57 -13.62 12.21
CA ARG A 84 -2.52 -14.19 10.85
C ARG A 84 -3.42 -13.40 9.89
N PRO A 85 -3.01 -13.26 8.61
CA PRO A 85 -3.82 -12.57 7.58
C PRO A 85 -5.21 -13.21 7.43
N VAL A 86 -6.24 -12.41 7.18
CA VAL A 86 -7.61 -12.88 6.91
C VAL A 86 -7.73 -13.46 5.49
N GLY A 87 -7.04 -12.88 4.52
CA GLY A 87 -7.04 -13.29 3.12
C GLY A 87 -5.66 -13.66 2.60
N LEU A 88 -5.51 -13.63 1.27
CA LEU A 88 -4.26 -13.94 0.61
C LEU A 88 -3.08 -13.15 1.20
N PHE A 89 -2.01 -13.88 1.48
CA PHE A 89 -0.73 -13.30 1.84
C PHE A 89 0.40 -14.06 1.15
N ILE A 90 1.24 -13.31 0.42
CA ILE A 90 2.44 -13.81 -0.27
C ILE A 90 3.64 -13.00 0.22
N GLU A 91 4.68 -13.68 0.67
CA GLU A 91 5.95 -13.08 1.07
C GLU A 91 7.11 -13.77 0.32
N ASN A 92 7.91 -12.99 -0.40
CA ASN A 92 9.01 -13.49 -1.23
C ASN A 92 8.61 -14.63 -2.19
N GLY A 93 7.44 -14.52 -2.84
CA GLY A 93 6.90 -15.52 -3.76
C GLY A 93 6.32 -16.75 -3.08
N LYS A 94 6.36 -16.83 -1.74
CA LYS A 94 5.77 -17.94 -0.98
C LYS A 94 4.40 -17.53 -0.43
N GLN A 95 3.38 -18.26 -0.84
CA GLN A 95 2.02 -18.07 -0.32
C GLN A 95 1.89 -18.68 1.08
N GLU A 96 1.49 -17.87 2.06
CA GLU A 96 1.19 -18.31 3.42
C GLU A 96 -0.30 -18.60 3.63
N THR A 97 -1.15 -17.73 3.11
CA THR A 97 -2.62 -17.89 3.17
C THR A 97 -3.23 -17.77 1.78
N SER A 98 -4.31 -18.50 1.55
CA SER A 98 -5.01 -18.52 0.26
C SER A 98 -5.88 -17.29 0.05
N LEU A 99 -6.22 -17.02 -1.21
CA LEU A 99 -7.22 -16.02 -1.56
C LEU A 99 -8.55 -16.40 -0.89
N SER A 100 -9.16 -15.43 -0.22
CA SER A 100 -10.49 -15.56 0.37
C SER A 100 -11.53 -15.01 -0.60
N ASP A 101 -12.68 -15.66 -0.68
CA ASP A 101 -13.85 -15.19 -1.45
C ASP A 101 -14.53 -13.96 -0.82
N GLY A 102 -14.01 -13.51 0.36
CA GLY A 102 -14.50 -12.32 1.04
C GLY A 102 -15.86 -12.49 1.72
N GLY A 103 -16.35 -13.69 1.86
CA GLY A 103 -17.56 -13.96 2.64
C GLY A 103 -17.37 -13.62 4.12
N GLY A 104 -18.40 -13.09 4.78
CA GLY A 104 -18.36 -12.86 6.22
C GLY A 104 -18.82 -11.46 6.64
N TYR A 105 -18.49 -11.12 7.90
CA TYR A 105 -18.89 -9.86 8.54
C TYR A 105 -17.77 -8.81 8.49
N GLY A 106 -18.16 -7.55 8.77
CA GLY A 106 -17.23 -6.43 8.87
C GLY A 106 -16.77 -5.89 7.52
N ASN A 107 -15.66 -5.17 7.53
CA ASN A 107 -15.17 -4.48 6.35
C ASN A 107 -14.68 -5.44 5.26
N PHE A 108 -14.10 -6.58 5.65
CA PHE A 108 -13.65 -7.60 4.70
C PHE A 108 -14.82 -8.25 3.92
N GLY A 109 -16.00 -8.35 4.52
CA GLY A 109 -17.23 -8.82 3.87
C GLY A 109 -17.93 -7.77 2.99
N LEU A 110 -17.42 -6.53 2.93
CA LEU A 110 -17.95 -5.47 2.05
C LEU A 110 -17.32 -5.59 0.65
N LEU A 111 -17.89 -6.49 -0.16
CA LEU A 111 -17.40 -6.78 -1.50
C LEU A 111 -17.64 -5.65 -2.51
N PRO A 112 -16.73 -5.47 -3.50
CA PRO A 112 -15.54 -6.28 -3.73
C PRO A 112 -14.38 -5.93 -2.79
N ASN A 113 -13.62 -6.92 -2.35
CA ASN A 113 -12.30 -6.74 -1.80
C ASN A 113 -11.21 -6.84 -2.88
N GLY A 114 -9.97 -6.59 -2.49
CA GLY A 114 -8.88 -6.53 -3.44
C GLY A 114 -7.59 -7.12 -2.90
N VAL A 115 -6.63 -7.25 -3.81
CA VAL A 115 -5.26 -7.70 -3.55
C VAL A 115 -4.30 -6.61 -3.98
N PHE A 116 -3.48 -6.13 -3.05
CA PHE A 116 -2.29 -5.36 -3.39
C PHE A 116 -1.17 -6.34 -3.74
N CYS A 117 -0.70 -6.29 -4.97
CA CYS A 117 0.38 -7.13 -5.51
C CYS A 117 1.60 -6.27 -5.83
N ILE A 118 2.75 -6.70 -5.34
CA ILE A 118 4.08 -6.22 -5.72
C ILE A 118 4.66 -7.31 -6.62
N GLY A 119 4.86 -6.99 -7.89
CA GLY A 119 5.40 -7.91 -8.89
C GLY A 119 6.88 -8.27 -8.65
N PRO A 120 7.48 -9.11 -9.49
CA PRO A 120 8.91 -9.28 -9.56
C PRO A 120 9.64 -7.94 -9.68
N LYS A 121 10.93 -7.89 -9.34
CA LYS A 121 11.70 -6.63 -9.38
C LYS A 121 11.57 -5.94 -10.75
N GLY A 122 11.12 -4.68 -10.72
CA GLY A 122 10.90 -3.86 -11.91
C GLY A 122 9.54 -4.05 -12.60
N SER A 123 8.68 -4.94 -12.12
CA SER A 123 7.31 -5.14 -12.67
C SER A 123 6.26 -4.20 -12.08
N GLY A 124 6.63 -3.45 -11.01
CA GLY A 124 5.75 -2.47 -10.38
C GLY A 124 4.70 -3.06 -9.44
N PHE A 125 3.64 -2.29 -9.26
CA PHE A 125 2.59 -2.52 -8.26
C PHE A 125 1.21 -2.51 -8.89
N ARG A 126 0.28 -3.30 -8.34
CA ARG A 126 -1.12 -3.21 -8.73
C ARG A 126 -2.07 -3.54 -7.59
N VAL A 127 -3.11 -2.75 -7.45
CA VAL A 127 -4.30 -3.13 -6.71
C VAL A 127 -5.24 -3.82 -7.69
N TRP A 128 -5.59 -5.05 -7.39
CA TRP A 128 -6.52 -5.88 -8.16
C TRP A 128 -7.82 -6.04 -7.39
N GLU A 129 -8.92 -6.07 -8.09
CA GLU A 129 -10.15 -6.66 -7.56
C GLU A 129 -9.96 -8.17 -7.39
N ALA A 130 -10.51 -8.78 -6.33
CA ALA A 130 -10.18 -10.16 -5.93
C ALA A 130 -10.55 -11.21 -7.00
N ASP A 131 -11.70 -11.07 -7.68
CA ASP A 131 -12.10 -12.00 -8.73
C ASP A 131 -11.23 -11.83 -9.99
N ALA A 132 -10.86 -10.58 -10.33
CA ALA A 132 -9.93 -10.30 -11.42
C ALA A 132 -8.53 -10.85 -11.13
N PHE A 133 -8.06 -10.75 -9.88
CA PHE A 133 -6.81 -11.37 -9.43
C PHE A 133 -6.84 -12.89 -9.59
N SER A 134 -7.93 -13.52 -9.15
CA SER A 134 -8.12 -14.97 -9.25
C SER A 134 -8.13 -15.46 -10.72
N ALA A 135 -8.75 -14.69 -11.61
CA ALA A 135 -8.82 -15.02 -13.04
C ALA A 135 -7.46 -14.81 -13.74
N ALA A 136 -6.75 -13.74 -13.42
CA ALA A 136 -5.49 -13.37 -14.07
C ALA A 136 -4.28 -14.14 -13.53
N GLN A 137 -4.32 -14.58 -12.27
CA GLN A 137 -3.24 -15.26 -11.55
C GLN A 137 -1.87 -14.57 -11.75
N PRO A 138 -1.75 -13.25 -11.47
CA PRO A 138 -0.51 -12.52 -11.71
C PRO A 138 0.62 -13.05 -10.82
N GLU A 139 1.84 -12.99 -11.32
CA GLU A 139 3.02 -13.28 -10.52
C GLU A 139 3.26 -12.14 -9.53
N CYS A 140 3.17 -12.43 -8.22
CA CYS A 140 3.47 -11.49 -7.16
C CYS A 140 4.67 -12.00 -6.34
N ARG A 141 5.67 -11.14 -6.17
CA ARG A 141 6.72 -11.37 -5.19
C ARG A 141 6.16 -11.21 -3.77
N PHE A 142 5.27 -10.24 -3.60
CA PHE A 142 4.52 -10.01 -2.37
C PHE A 142 3.07 -9.70 -2.70
N ALA A 143 2.14 -10.16 -1.89
CA ALA A 143 0.73 -9.77 -2.01
C ALA A 143 0.02 -9.78 -0.66
N SER A 144 -0.96 -8.90 -0.52
CA SER A 144 -1.85 -8.87 0.64
C SER A 144 -3.28 -8.57 0.20
N GLN A 145 -4.21 -9.46 0.55
CA GLN A 145 -5.64 -9.23 0.36
C GLN A 145 -6.22 -8.47 1.54
N SER A 146 -7.06 -7.48 1.23
CA SER A 146 -7.83 -6.76 2.23
C SER A 146 -9.12 -6.19 1.61
N GLY A 147 -9.86 -5.37 2.34
CA GLY A 147 -11.09 -4.80 1.80
C GLY A 147 -11.84 -3.89 2.76
N PRO A 148 -12.76 -3.13 2.16
CA PRO A 148 -13.18 -3.15 0.75
C PRO A 148 -12.19 -2.45 -0.20
N MET A 149 -12.38 -2.65 -1.52
CA MET A 149 -11.83 -1.73 -2.51
C MET A 149 -12.38 -0.33 -2.23
N LEU A 150 -11.54 0.69 -2.36
CA LEU A 150 -11.93 2.10 -2.19
C LEU A 150 -12.31 2.75 -3.51
N VAL A 151 -11.48 2.50 -4.52
CA VAL A 151 -11.66 2.95 -5.91
C VAL A 151 -11.47 1.73 -6.80
N ILE A 152 -12.30 1.59 -7.82
CA ILE A 152 -12.33 0.48 -8.76
C ILE A 152 -12.48 1.09 -10.16
N ASP A 153 -11.46 0.93 -11.01
CA ASP A 153 -11.45 1.49 -12.38
C ASP A 153 -11.88 2.99 -12.40
N GLY A 154 -11.40 3.79 -11.45
CA GLY A 154 -11.72 5.21 -11.32
C GLY A 154 -13.07 5.52 -10.68
N ALA A 155 -13.89 4.54 -10.35
CA ALA A 155 -15.16 4.73 -9.66
C ALA A 155 -15.05 4.47 -8.16
N LEU A 156 -15.78 5.22 -7.34
CA LEU A 156 -15.89 4.91 -5.90
C LEU A 156 -16.65 3.60 -5.72
N HIS A 157 -16.28 2.85 -4.69
CA HIS A 157 -17.02 1.65 -4.30
C HIS A 157 -18.53 1.95 -4.16
N PRO A 158 -19.44 1.22 -4.84
CA PRO A 158 -20.85 1.61 -5.01
C PRO A 158 -21.67 1.64 -3.71
N ARG A 159 -21.19 0.97 -2.66
CA ARG A 159 -21.87 0.95 -1.35
C ARG A 159 -21.44 2.06 -0.39
N PHE A 160 -20.52 2.95 -0.80
CA PHE A 160 -20.09 4.05 0.06
C PHE A 160 -21.10 5.21 0.04
N MET A 161 -21.67 5.49 1.19
CA MET A 161 -22.65 6.55 1.37
C MET A 161 -21.97 7.88 1.74
N ALA A 162 -22.26 8.94 1.00
CA ALA A 162 -21.73 10.27 1.27
C ALA A 162 -22.14 10.82 2.66
N ASN A 163 -23.32 10.45 3.14
CA ASN A 163 -23.87 10.84 4.45
C ASN A 163 -23.56 9.85 5.58
N SER A 164 -22.63 8.92 5.37
CA SER A 164 -22.22 7.95 6.41
C SER A 164 -21.70 8.66 7.67
N THR A 165 -22.06 8.14 8.83
CA THR A 165 -21.54 8.59 10.14
C THR A 165 -20.45 7.68 10.70
N SER A 166 -20.16 6.55 10.03
CA SER A 166 -19.14 5.57 10.43
C SER A 166 -17.74 6.13 10.15
N ARG A 167 -17.09 6.67 11.18
CA ARG A 167 -15.79 7.35 11.09
C ARG A 167 -14.72 6.62 11.89
N TYR A 168 -13.59 6.31 11.22
CA TYR A 168 -12.42 5.66 11.79
C TYR A 168 -11.14 6.30 11.25
N TYR A 169 -10.02 6.10 11.93
CA TYR A 169 -8.72 6.25 11.29
C TYR A 169 -8.63 5.15 10.24
N ARG A 170 -8.19 5.50 9.05
CA ARG A 170 -8.15 4.56 7.93
C ARG A 170 -6.81 4.62 7.25
N ASN A 171 -6.32 3.45 6.83
CA ASN A 171 -5.16 3.37 5.96
C ASN A 171 -5.45 2.48 4.75
N GLY A 172 -4.64 2.67 3.72
CA GLY A 172 -4.81 1.93 2.47
C GLY A 172 -3.73 2.28 1.47
N VAL A 173 -3.82 1.65 0.30
CA VAL A 173 -2.91 1.86 -0.83
C VAL A 173 -3.69 2.08 -2.10
N GLY A 174 -3.19 2.95 -2.97
CA GLY A 174 -3.68 3.08 -4.35
C GLY A 174 -2.54 2.99 -5.34
N THR A 175 -2.82 2.53 -6.55
CA THR A 175 -1.85 2.42 -7.63
C THR A 175 -2.30 3.17 -8.87
N ASN A 176 -1.33 3.70 -9.64
CA ASN A 176 -1.61 4.24 -10.97
C ASN A 176 -1.83 3.10 -11.99
N ALA A 177 -2.37 3.45 -13.16
CA ALA A 177 -2.78 2.46 -14.17
C ALA A 177 -1.61 1.66 -14.76
N ASP A 178 -0.42 2.27 -14.88
CA ASP A 178 0.77 1.63 -15.44
C ASP A 178 1.60 0.85 -14.40
N GLY A 179 1.21 0.90 -13.12
CA GLY A 179 1.85 0.15 -12.06
C GLY A 179 3.21 0.69 -11.61
N THR A 180 3.62 1.87 -12.04
CA THR A 180 4.93 2.45 -11.71
C THR A 180 4.95 3.13 -10.34
N ARG A 181 3.75 3.40 -9.77
CA ARG A 181 3.58 4.19 -8.55
C ARG A 181 2.54 3.57 -7.62
N ALA A 182 2.87 3.44 -6.34
CA ALA A 182 1.96 3.13 -5.26
C ALA A 182 1.95 4.25 -4.22
N VAL A 183 0.77 4.63 -3.71
CA VAL A 183 0.62 5.66 -2.68
C VAL A 183 -0.06 5.06 -1.47
N PHE A 184 0.67 5.00 -0.38
CA PHE A 184 0.19 4.56 0.94
C PHE A 184 -0.33 5.75 1.71
N VAL A 185 -1.55 5.66 2.23
CA VAL A 185 -2.22 6.77 2.90
C VAL A 185 -2.76 6.34 4.26
N ILE A 186 -2.61 7.20 5.26
CA ILE A 186 -3.34 7.12 6.53
C ILE A 186 -4.04 8.45 6.78
N SER A 187 -5.29 8.40 7.23
CA SER A 187 -6.00 9.61 7.64
C SER A 187 -5.54 10.04 9.04
N ASP A 188 -5.23 11.33 9.22
CA ASP A 188 -4.81 11.89 10.51
C ASP A 188 -6.01 12.19 11.42
N TYR A 189 -7.22 12.10 10.87
CA TYR A 189 -8.51 12.22 11.56
C TYR A 189 -9.42 11.06 11.21
N ARG A 190 -10.44 10.84 12.01
CA ARG A 190 -11.47 9.84 11.71
C ARG A 190 -12.30 10.27 10.51
N VAL A 191 -12.32 9.45 9.46
CA VAL A 191 -13.03 9.68 8.19
C VAL A 191 -13.98 8.54 7.85
N THR A 192 -14.98 8.81 7.01
CA THR A 192 -15.83 7.76 6.42
C THR A 192 -15.10 7.06 5.27
N PHE A 193 -15.59 5.91 4.82
CA PHE A 193 -15.08 5.29 3.60
C PHE A 193 -15.23 6.19 2.38
N HIS A 194 -16.37 6.86 2.25
CA HIS A 194 -16.62 7.77 1.14
C HIS A 194 -15.59 8.92 1.09
N GLN A 195 -15.25 9.53 2.24
CA GLN A 195 -14.26 10.60 2.32
C GLN A 195 -12.85 10.07 2.01
N PHE A 196 -12.50 8.90 2.54
CA PHE A 196 -11.19 8.29 2.33
C PHE A 196 -10.99 7.86 0.87
N ALA A 197 -12.01 7.25 0.26
CA ALA A 197 -11.98 6.84 -1.13
C ALA A 197 -11.88 8.03 -2.10
N ARG A 198 -12.58 9.13 -1.81
CA ARG A 198 -12.49 10.37 -2.60
C ARG A 198 -11.08 10.97 -2.56
N PHE A 199 -10.37 10.87 -1.44
CA PHE A 199 -8.97 11.30 -1.39
C PHE A 199 -8.10 10.55 -2.42
N PHE A 200 -8.26 9.23 -2.56
CA PHE A 200 -7.54 8.45 -3.57
C PHE A 200 -7.96 8.81 -5.00
N ARG A 201 -9.28 8.91 -5.26
CA ARG A 201 -9.78 9.17 -6.61
C ARG A 201 -9.61 10.63 -7.04
N ASP A 202 -10.10 11.56 -6.21
CA ASP A 202 -10.26 12.97 -6.62
C ASP A 202 -9.00 13.80 -6.38
N TYR A 203 -8.23 13.50 -5.30
CA TYR A 203 -7.01 14.24 -4.97
C TYR A 203 -5.76 13.58 -5.55
N LEU A 204 -5.61 12.25 -5.42
CA LEU A 204 -4.44 11.53 -5.92
C LEU A 204 -4.56 11.07 -7.37
N GLY A 205 -5.79 11.03 -7.94
CA GLY A 205 -6.04 10.60 -9.31
C GLY A 205 -5.77 9.12 -9.56
N LEU A 206 -5.90 8.27 -8.53
CA LEU A 206 -5.58 6.85 -8.62
C LEU A 206 -6.82 6.04 -9.03
N PRO A 207 -6.73 5.23 -10.10
CA PRO A 207 -7.88 4.45 -10.61
C PRO A 207 -8.25 3.28 -9.71
N ASP A 208 -7.28 2.72 -8.96
CA ASP A 208 -7.51 1.59 -8.08
C ASP A 208 -6.94 1.87 -6.70
N ALA A 209 -7.75 1.61 -5.65
CA ALA A 209 -7.30 1.78 -4.27
C ALA A 209 -7.98 0.76 -3.35
N LEU A 210 -7.22 0.30 -2.34
CA LEU A 210 -7.59 -0.73 -1.40
C LEU A 210 -7.46 -0.23 0.04
N PHE A 211 -8.47 -0.49 0.85
CA PHE A 211 -8.43 -0.28 2.28
C PHE A 211 -7.72 -1.43 2.99
N PHE A 212 -6.83 -1.12 3.92
CA PHE A 212 -6.12 -2.14 4.69
C PHE A 212 -6.77 -2.43 6.04
N ASP A 213 -6.90 -1.43 6.91
CA ASP A 213 -7.52 -1.60 8.22
C ASP A 213 -8.00 -0.25 8.78
N GLY A 214 -8.98 -0.29 9.68
CA GLY A 214 -9.52 0.87 10.37
C GLY A 214 -9.46 0.78 11.90
N ASN A 215 -9.17 -0.41 12.43
CA ASN A 215 -9.03 -0.60 13.87
C ASN A 215 -7.60 -0.35 14.35
N VAL A 216 -6.62 -0.75 13.51
CA VAL A 216 -5.19 -0.70 13.85
C VAL A 216 -4.43 -0.03 12.71
N SER A 217 -4.80 1.23 12.39
CA SER A 217 -4.08 2.01 11.39
C SER A 217 -2.86 2.67 12.02
N ARG A 218 -1.65 2.32 11.55
CA ARG A 218 -0.37 2.84 12.05
C ARG A 218 0.60 3.12 10.92
N LEU A 219 1.42 4.15 11.12
CA LEU A 219 2.45 4.61 10.19
C LEU A 219 3.79 4.76 10.91
N TYR A 220 4.84 4.28 10.27
CA TYR A 220 6.23 4.63 10.54
C TYR A 220 6.75 5.39 9.32
N ALA A 221 7.08 6.65 9.51
CA ALA A 221 7.61 7.54 8.47
C ALA A 221 8.55 8.57 9.14
N PRO A 222 9.85 8.24 9.28
CA PRO A 222 10.82 9.14 9.91
C PRO A 222 10.89 10.52 9.27
N GLU A 223 10.71 10.61 7.95
CA GLU A 223 10.64 11.86 7.20
C GLU A 223 9.55 12.81 7.75
N LEU A 224 8.45 12.26 8.26
CA LEU A 224 7.37 13.02 8.90
C LEU A 224 7.52 13.14 10.43
N GLY A 225 8.60 12.61 11.00
CA GLY A 225 8.78 12.49 12.45
C GLY A 225 7.76 11.55 13.09
N ARG A 226 7.20 10.59 12.34
CA ARG A 226 6.09 9.73 12.75
C ARG A 226 6.53 8.29 13.01
N ALA A 227 6.22 7.79 14.21
CA ALA A 227 6.43 6.41 14.63
C ALA A 227 5.27 5.98 15.56
N ASP A 228 4.16 5.55 14.96
CA ASP A 228 2.94 5.26 15.68
C ASP A 228 3.10 3.98 16.54
N LEU A 229 2.74 4.10 17.81
CA LEU A 229 2.69 2.98 18.76
C LEU A 229 1.27 2.39 18.84
N GLY A 230 1.16 1.18 19.41
CA GLY A 230 -0.15 0.58 19.66
C GLY A 230 -0.10 -0.95 19.71
N GLU A 231 -1.22 -1.61 19.43
CA GLU A 231 -1.35 -3.07 19.45
C GLU A 231 -0.44 -3.75 18.41
N ARG A 232 -0.13 -5.03 18.64
CA ARG A 232 0.61 -5.83 17.64
C ARG A 232 -0.12 -5.86 16.31
N LEU A 233 0.63 -5.78 15.22
CA LEU A 233 0.15 -5.85 13.85
C LEU A 233 0.13 -7.31 13.33
N GLY A 234 -0.61 -7.56 12.26
CA GLY A 234 -0.44 -8.70 11.38
C GLY A 234 0.52 -8.33 10.23
N PRO A 235 0.09 -8.38 8.95
CA PRO A 235 0.90 -7.97 7.80
C PRO A 235 1.41 -6.53 7.91
N ILE A 236 2.65 -6.32 7.53
CA ILE A 236 3.32 -5.01 7.48
C ILE A 236 3.86 -4.81 6.06
N VAL A 237 3.66 -3.62 5.49
CA VAL A 237 4.30 -3.16 4.25
C VAL A 237 5.30 -2.06 4.58
N GLY A 238 6.39 -1.96 3.82
CA GLY A 238 7.33 -0.86 3.97
C GLY A 238 8.44 -0.86 2.94
N VAL A 239 9.22 0.22 2.93
CA VAL A 239 10.39 0.44 2.08
C VAL A 239 11.65 0.37 2.94
N VAL A 240 12.67 -0.27 2.39
CA VAL A 240 13.99 -0.44 3.02
C VAL A 240 15.01 0.34 2.18
N ASP A 241 15.78 1.20 2.87
CA ASP A 241 16.93 1.93 2.29
C ASP A 241 18.18 1.03 2.15
#